data_22b57ffdfd522b2cf0d41ece1540107e
#
_entry.id   22b57ffdfd522b2cf0d41ece1540107e
#
_cell.length_a   1.000
_cell.length_b   1.000
_cell.length_c   1.000
_cell.angle_alpha   90.00
_cell.angle_beta   90.00
_cell.angle_gamma   90.00
#
_symmetry.space_group_name_H-M   'P 1'
#
loop_
_entity.id
_entity.type
_entity.pdbx_description
1 polymer ?
#
loop_
_entity_poly.entity_id
_entity_poly.type
_entity_poly.pdbx_seq_one_letter_code
_entity_poly.pdbx_strand_id
1 'polypeptide(L)'
;NLINHIPFIPISLFKSHRIIRTGGAESVVFESSGTTGMKSSKHFVEDEEIYRKSSLNYFQSIFKNVEEYTILALLPNYLQKGNSSLVYMVNEFMKCSKQTQKGFYLDDWRALENQLLDLEGRGQKTILFGVTYALIDFLTSFDTKLHNTTIIETGGMKGRKEEITKQAVYEILGRYIPAEKIYSEYGMTELLSQA
;
A
#
# COMPACT_ATOMS: atom_id res chain seq x y z
N ASN A 1 10.53 34.58 -1.43
CA ASN A 1 10.31 33.15 -1.21
C ASN A 1 9.26 32.66 -2.21
N LEU A 2 9.65 31.90 -3.25
CA LEU A 2 8.80 31.49 -4.37
C LEU A 2 7.60 30.63 -3.90
N ILE A 3 7.73 29.94 -2.78
CA ILE A 3 6.67 29.06 -2.22
C ILE A 3 5.38 29.83 -1.92
N ASN A 4 5.48 31.09 -1.47
CA ASN A 4 4.32 31.93 -1.13
C ASN A 4 3.50 32.36 -2.36
N HIS A 5 3.99 32.12 -3.57
CA HIS A 5 3.32 32.45 -4.83
C HIS A 5 2.69 31.23 -5.52
N ILE A 6 2.82 30.02 -4.93
CA ILE A 6 2.20 28.82 -5.46
C ILE A 6 0.72 28.84 -5.07
N PRO A 7 -0.23 28.85 -6.02
CA PRO A 7 -1.66 28.83 -5.69
C PRO A 7 -2.04 27.48 -5.07
N PHE A 8 -2.86 27.52 -4.03
CA PHE A 8 -3.44 26.32 -3.44
C PHE A 8 -4.59 25.80 -4.30
N ILE A 9 -4.61 24.50 -4.53
CA ILE A 9 -5.71 23.80 -5.18
C ILE A 9 -6.48 23.04 -4.09
N PRO A 10 -7.77 23.35 -3.86
CA PRO A 10 -8.57 22.56 -2.93
C PRO A 10 -8.66 21.09 -3.40
N ILE A 11 -8.38 20.15 -2.48
CA ILE A 11 -8.35 18.71 -2.79
C ILE A 11 -9.70 18.21 -3.33
N SER A 12 -10.81 18.85 -2.95
CA SER A 12 -12.15 18.52 -3.46
C SER A 12 -12.29 18.66 -4.98
N LEU A 13 -11.43 19.46 -5.63
CA LEU A 13 -11.45 19.60 -7.09
C LEU A 13 -11.10 18.30 -7.81
N PHE A 14 -10.29 17.43 -7.22
CA PHE A 14 -10.00 16.11 -7.79
C PHE A 14 -11.23 15.19 -7.90
N LYS A 15 -12.32 15.52 -7.18
CA LYS A 15 -13.61 14.82 -7.29
C LYS A 15 -14.47 15.29 -8.44
N SER A 16 -14.27 16.52 -8.92
CA SER A 16 -15.19 17.18 -9.85
C SER A 16 -14.55 17.66 -11.16
N HIS A 17 -13.24 17.85 -11.18
CA HIS A 17 -12.52 18.42 -12.31
C HIS A 17 -11.38 17.49 -12.75
N ARG A 18 -11.08 17.54 -14.05
CA ARG A 18 -9.86 16.96 -14.61
C ARG A 18 -8.73 17.95 -14.42
N ILE A 19 -7.91 17.70 -13.40
CA ILE A 19 -6.75 18.54 -13.05
C ILE A 19 -5.53 17.97 -13.75
N ILE A 20 -5.09 18.67 -14.80
CA ILE A 20 -3.93 18.33 -15.61
C ILE A 20 -3.43 19.61 -16.28
N ARG A 21 -2.19 19.67 -16.68
CA ARG A 21 -1.64 20.81 -17.42
C ARG A 21 -2.40 21.03 -18.74
N THR A 22 -2.57 22.30 -19.15
CA THR A 22 -3.22 22.63 -20.42
C THR A 22 -2.49 21.96 -21.59
N GLY A 23 -3.24 21.20 -22.39
CA GLY A 23 -2.69 20.40 -23.49
C GLY A 23 -1.99 19.10 -23.08
N GLY A 24 -1.95 18.80 -21.77
CA GLY A 24 -1.38 17.55 -21.27
C GLY A 24 -2.29 16.34 -21.54
N ALA A 25 -1.65 15.18 -21.75
CA ALA A 25 -2.32 13.89 -21.78
C ALA A 25 -1.85 13.04 -20.60
N GLU A 26 -2.75 12.30 -19.99
CA GLU A 26 -2.42 11.39 -18.90
C GLU A 26 -1.76 10.11 -19.40
N SER A 27 -0.72 9.63 -18.69
CA SER A 27 -0.17 8.28 -18.82
C SER A 27 -0.96 7.29 -17.96
N VAL A 28 -1.40 7.75 -16.78
CA VAL A 28 -2.21 6.94 -15.84
C VAL A 28 -3.21 7.83 -15.10
N VAL A 29 -4.35 7.24 -14.71
CA VAL A 29 -5.34 7.88 -13.85
C VAL A 29 -5.47 7.08 -12.58
N PHE A 30 -5.18 7.67 -11.43
CA PHE A 30 -5.43 7.05 -10.13
C PHE A 30 -6.80 7.46 -9.59
N GLU A 31 -7.49 6.50 -8.95
CA GLU A 31 -8.78 6.74 -8.32
C GLU A 31 -8.75 6.40 -6.83
N SER A 32 -9.30 7.29 -6.01
CA SER A 32 -9.47 7.00 -4.59
C SER A 32 -10.51 5.91 -4.38
N SER A 33 -10.35 5.14 -3.30
CA SER A 33 -11.26 4.04 -2.97
C SER A 33 -12.70 4.49 -2.71
N GLY A 34 -12.95 5.79 -2.52
CA GLY A 34 -14.25 6.36 -2.16
C GLY A 34 -14.89 5.69 -0.93
N THR A 35 -15.52 6.41 -0.05
CA THR A 35 -16.45 5.83 0.91
C THR A 35 -17.77 5.55 0.21
N THR A 36 -18.51 4.54 0.63
CA THR A 36 -19.78 4.12 0.02
C THR A 36 -20.72 5.32 -0.19
N GLY A 37 -21.08 5.59 -1.44
CA GLY A 37 -21.94 6.70 -1.84
C GLY A 37 -21.26 8.05 -2.11
N MET A 38 -19.94 8.18 -1.88
CA MET A 38 -19.19 9.40 -2.23
C MET A 38 -18.45 9.24 -3.56
N LYS A 39 -18.42 10.35 -4.34
CA LYS A 39 -17.65 10.39 -5.59
C LYS A 39 -16.17 10.24 -5.28
N SER A 40 -15.49 9.30 -5.97
CA SER A 40 -14.04 9.11 -5.86
C SER A 40 -13.28 10.29 -6.45
N SER A 41 -12.13 10.60 -5.89
CA SER A 41 -11.18 11.53 -6.51
C SER A 41 -10.45 10.84 -7.66
N LYS A 42 -10.13 11.61 -8.71
CA LYS A 42 -9.34 11.15 -9.85
C LYS A 42 -8.12 12.03 -10.01
N HIS A 43 -6.95 11.41 -10.02
CA HIS A 43 -5.69 12.09 -10.31
C HIS A 43 -5.18 11.68 -11.68
N PHE A 44 -5.19 12.61 -12.60
CA PHE A 44 -4.69 12.45 -13.96
C PHE A 44 -3.21 12.76 -13.98
N VAL A 45 -2.36 11.74 -14.09
CA VAL A 45 -0.92 11.83 -14.02
C VAL A 45 -0.33 11.81 -15.43
N GLU A 46 0.42 12.85 -15.81
CA GLU A 46 1.04 12.96 -17.14
C GLU A 46 2.25 12.05 -17.30
N ASP A 47 3.03 11.88 -16.23
CA ASP A 47 4.23 11.06 -16.21
C ASP A 47 4.23 10.16 -14.96
N GLU A 48 3.85 8.90 -15.14
CA GLU A 48 3.81 7.90 -14.07
C GLU A 48 5.19 7.57 -13.48
N GLU A 49 6.27 7.85 -14.24
CA GLU A 49 7.63 7.67 -13.76
C GLU A 49 7.95 8.56 -12.55
N ILE A 50 7.32 9.73 -12.45
CA ILE A 50 7.46 10.62 -11.29
C ILE A 50 6.96 9.90 -10.03
N TYR A 51 5.77 9.31 -10.11
CA TYR A 51 5.18 8.56 -9.00
C TYR A 51 6.00 7.30 -8.67
N ARG A 52 6.38 6.53 -9.70
CA ARG A 52 7.20 5.33 -9.54
C ARG A 52 8.54 5.64 -8.87
N LYS A 53 9.25 6.66 -9.33
CA LYS A 53 10.55 7.05 -8.75
C LYS A 53 10.40 7.60 -7.35
N SER A 54 9.38 8.42 -7.09
CA SER A 54 9.12 9.00 -5.77
C SER A 54 8.88 7.90 -4.74
N SER A 55 7.95 6.98 -5.01
CA SER A 55 7.61 5.88 -4.10
C SER A 55 8.78 4.91 -3.91
N LEU A 56 9.51 4.55 -4.99
CA LEU A 56 10.66 3.66 -4.89
C LEU A 56 11.82 4.28 -4.10
N ASN A 57 12.13 5.55 -4.33
CA ASN A 57 13.19 6.25 -3.60
C ASN A 57 12.87 6.33 -2.10
N TYR A 58 11.60 6.63 -1.75
CA TYR A 58 11.19 6.66 -0.36
C TYR A 58 11.28 5.26 0.28
N PHE A 59 10.77 4.24 -0.38
CA PHE A 59 10.87 2.85 0.07
C PHE A 59 12.33 2.43 0.31
N GLN A 60 13.23 2.72 -0.62
CA GLN A 60 14.65 2.42 -0.51
C GLN A 60 15.37 3.20 0.59
N SER A 61 14.87 4.38 0.96
CA SER A 61 15.43 5.15 2.08
C SER A 61 15.25 4.40 3.41
N ILE A 62 14.19 3.63 3.55
CA ILE A 62 13.85 2.84 4.75
C ILE A 62 14.41 1.41 4.63
N PHE A 63 14.08 0.70 3.56
CA PHE A 63 14.35 -0.72 3.38
C PHE A 63 15.64 -1.02 2.60
N LYS A 64 16.36 0.03 2.11
CA LYS A 64 17.60 -0.08 1.34
C LYS A 64 17.37 -0.79 0.00
N ASN A 65 17.64 -2.08 -0.07
CA ASN A 65 17.69 -2.84 -1.30
C ASN A 65 16.39 -3.63 -1.52
N VAL A 66 15.46 -3.08 -2.29
CA VAL A 66 14.16 -3.71 -2.59
C VAL A 66 14.32 -5.09 -3.24
N GLU A 67 15.40 -5.32 -3.96
CA GLU A 67 15.67 -6.57 -4.68
C GLU A 67 15.80 -7.79 -3.76
N GLU A 68 16.17 -7.56 -2.48
CA GLU A 68 16.36 -8.62 -1.49
C GLU A 68 15.04 -9.11 -0.87
N TYR A 69 13.96 -8.34 -0.99
CA TYR A 69 12.71 -8.64 -0.33
C TYR A 69 11.76 -9.45 -1.22
N THR A 70 11.16 -10.48 -0.66
CA THR A 70 9.91 -11.02 -1.20
C THR A 70 8.78 -10.08 -0.85
N ILE A 71 7.98 -9.68 -1.83
CA ILE A 71 6.88 -8.72 -1.63
C ILE A 71 5.56 -9.43 -1.87
N LEU A 72 4.75 -9.50 -0.81
CA LEU A 72 3.41 -10.08 -0.80
C LEU A 72 2.40 -9.00 -0.46
N ALA A 73 1.18 -9.13 -0.95
CA ALA A 73 0.14 -8.14 -0.72
C ALA A 73 -1.22 -8.77 -0.42
N LEU A 74 -1.78 -8.44 0.74
CA LEU A 74 -3.13 -8.79 1.17
C LEU A 74 -4.04 -7.56 1.02
N LEU A 75 -4.47 -7.29 -0.22
CA LEU A 75 -5.23 -6.10 -0.62
C LEU A 75 -6.56 -6.48 -1.31
N PRO A 76 -7.52 -7.10 -0.59
CA PRO A 76 -8.65 -7.81 -1.18
C PRO A 76 -9.57 -6.94 -2.06
N ASN A 77 -9.73 -5.67 -1.80
CA ASN A 77 -10.71 -4.83 -2.51
C ASN A 77 -10.08 -3.85 -3.53
N TYR A 78 -8.77 -3.84 -3.65
CA TYR A 78 -8.07 -2.84 -4.46
C TYR A 78 -7.81 -3.29 -5.90
N LEU A 79 -7.60 -4.60 -6.14
CA LEU A 79 -7.35 -5.12 -7.48
C LEU A 79 -8.58 -5.05 -8.40
N GLN A 80 -9.79 -5.11 -7.83
CA GLN A 80 -11.03 -5.01 -8.63
C GLN A 80 -11.27 -3.60 -9.21
N LYS A 81 -10.58 -2.58 -8.69
CA LYS A 81 -10.74 -1.18 -9.10
C LYS A 81 -9.58 -0.67 -9.96
N GLY A 82 -8.87 -1.47 -10.70
CA GLY A 82 -7.88 -1.17 -11.75
C GLY A 82 -6.95 0.06 -11.61
N ASN A 83 -7.36 1.10 -10.90
CA ASN A 83 -6.72 2.42 -10.87
C ASN A 83 -6.24 2.84 -9.47
N SER A 84 -5.92 1.90 -8.59
CA SER A 84 -5.40 2.21 -7.26
C SER A 84 -3.91 2.57 -7.31
N SER A 85 -3.54 3.76 -6.82
CA SER A 85 -2.13 4.16 -6.69
C SER A 85 -1.35 3.22 -5.77
N LEU A 86 -1.97 2.72 -4.69
CA LEU A 86 -1.37 1.75 -3.79
C LEU A 86 -1.02 0.44 -4.50
N VAL A 87 -1.96 -0.11 -5.29
CA VAL A 87 -1.70 -1.34 -6.06
C VAL A 87 -0.62 -1.13 -7.10
N TYR A 88 -0.64 0.01 -7.79
CA TYR A 88 0.41 0.39 -8.74
C TYR A 88 1.78 0.41 -8.05
N MET A 89 1.90 1.11 -6.92
CA MET A 89 3.15 1.19 -6.15
C MET A 89 3.66 -0.19 -5.74
N VAL A 90 2.82 -1.01 -5.13
CA VAL A 90 3.21 -2.35 -4.67
C VAL A 90 3.62 -3.24 -5.85
N ASN A 91 2.94 -3.13 -6.98
CA ASN A 91 3.30 -3.85 -8.20
C ASN A 91 4.67 -3.41 -8.74
N GLU A 92 4.98 -2.11 -8.71
CA GLU A 92 6.31 -1.61 -9.11
C GLU A 92 7.42 -2.14 -8.18
N PHE A 93 7.17 -2.22 -6.86
CA PHE A 93 8.11 -2.84 -5.93
C PHE A 93 8.30 -4.33 -6.22
N MET A 94 7.21 -5.05 -6.54
CA MET A 94 7.29 -6.46 -6.96
C MET A 94 8.13 -6.63 -8.22
N LYS A 95 8.04 -5.72 -9.19
CA LYS A 95 8.87 -5.76 -10.41
C LYS A 95 10.35 -5.56 -10.09
N CYS A 96 10.68 -4.69 -9.14
CA CYS A 96 12.05 -4.43 -8.70
C CYS A 96 12.64 -5.58 -7.87
N SER A 97 11.81 -6.37 -7.19
CA SER A 97 12.27 -7.53 -6.43
C SER A 97 12.83 -8.62 -7.34
N LYS A 98 13.98 -9.19 -6.98
CA LYS A 98 14.56 -10.36 -7.65
C LYS A 98 13.97 -11.69 -7.19
N GLN A 99 13.12 -11.66 -6.16
CA GLN A 99 12.49 -12.87 -5.64
C GLN A 99 11.35 -13.32 -6.56
N THR A 100 11.24 -14.63 -6.74
CA THR A 100 10.21 -15.23 -7.63
C THR A 100 8.86 -15.39 -6.95
N GLN A 101 8.84 -15.53 -5.63
CA GLN A 101 7.65 -15.79 -4.82
C GLN A 101 7.00 -14.49 -4.37
N LYS A 102 6.41 -13.75 -5.28
CA LYS A 102 5.76 -12.46 -5.03
C LYS A 102 4.36 -12.47 -5.62
N GLY A 103 3.42 -11.74 -5.01
CA GLY A 103 2.06 -11.69 -5.53
C GLY A 103 1.03 -11.06 -4.61
N PHE A 104 -0.15 -10.93 -5.19
CA PHE A 104 -1.34 -10.44 -4.50
C PHE A 104 -2.20 -11.61 -4.05
N TYR A 105 -2.56 -11.60 -2.78
CA TYR A 105 -3.47 -12.56 -2.17
C TYR A 105 -4.76 -11.81 -1.80
N LEU A 106 -5.85 -12.17 -2.44
CA LEU A 106 -7.16 -11.52 -2.21
C LEU A 106 -7.87 -12.18 -1.04
N ASP A 107 -8.29 -13.41 -1.26
CA ASP A 107 -9.07 -14.21 -0.32
C ASP A 107 -8.42 -15.60 -0.08
N ASP A 108 -7.33 -15.91 -0.77
CA ASP A 108 -6.60 -17.18 -0.58
C ASP A 108 -5.60 -17.08 0.57
N TRP A 109 -6.15 -17.00 1.77
CA TRP A 109 -5.38 -16.89 3.00
C TRP A 109 -4.53 -18.14 3.29
N ARG A 110 -5.00 -19.31 2.84
CA ARG A 110 -4.24 -20.56 3.01
C ARG A 110 -2.99 -20.57 2.14
N ALA A 111 -3.08 -20.10 0.91
CA ALA A 111 -1.91 -19.97 0.06
C ALA A 111 -0.92 -18.93 0.62
N LEU A 112 -1.43 -17.80 1.15
CA LEU A 112 -0.59 -16.78 1.81
C LEU A 112 0.13 -17.34 3.04
N GLU A 113 -0.58 -18.07 3.92
CA GLU A 113 0.01 -18.72 5.09
C GLU A 113 1.15 -19.67 4.71
N ASN A 114 0.88 -20.61 3.79
CA ASN A 114 1.87 -21.58 3.32
C ASN A 114 3.10 -20.87 2.74
N GLN A 115 2.89 -19.80 1.97
CA GLN A 115 3.98 -19.00 1.41
C GLN A 115 4.81 -18.30 2.47
N LEU A 116 4.16 -17.69 3.48
CA LEU A 116 4.85 -17.03 4.57
C LEU A 116 5.67 -18.02 5.42
N LEU A 117 5.10 -19.17 5.74
CA LEU A 117 5.80 -20.24 6.50
C LEU A 117 7.04 -20.75 5.76
N ASP A 118 6.95 -20.97 4.43
CA ASP A 118 8.08 -21.36 3.62
C ASP A 118 9.18 -20.28 3.60
N LEU A 119 8.81 -19.01 3.46
CA LEU A 119 9.73 -17.88 3.47
C LEU A 119 10.39 -17.69 4.85
N GLU A 120 9.63 -17.81 5.93
CA GLU A 120 10.15 -17.79 7.31
C GLU A 120 11.14 -18.93 7.55
N GLY A 121 10.81 -20.16 7.12
CA GLY A 121 11.68 -21.32 7.26
C GLY A 121 13.03 -21.18 6.55
N ARG A 122 13.08 -20.37 5.50
CA ARG A 122 14.31 -20.06 4.74
C ARG A 122 15.02 -18.79 5.22
N GLY A 123 14.49 -18.09 6.20
CA GLY A 123 15.04 -16.81 6.66
C GLY A 123 14.94 -15.69 5.60
N GLN A 124 13.99 -15.81 4.64
CA GLN A 124 13.85 -14.86 3.54
C GLN A 124 13.25 -13.54 4.05
N LYS A 125 13.92 -12.43 3.79
CA LYS A 125 13.37 -11.09 4.05
C LYS A 125 12.08 -10.91 3.26
N THR A 126 10.97 -10.71 3.97
CA THR A 126 9.64 -10.60 3.36
C THR A 126 8.97 -9.29 3.78
N ILE A 127 8.26 -8.65 2.88
CA ILE A 127 7.36 -7.54 3.16
C ILE A 127 5.94 -7.97 2.78
N LEU A 128 5.03 -7.86 3.76
CA LEU A 128 3.61 -8.10 3.57
C LEU A 128 2.86 -6.76 3.66
N PHE A 129 2.42 -6.25 2.52
CA PHE A 129 1.47 -5.14 2.46
C PHE A 129 0.06 -5.64 2.75
N GLY A 130 -0.72 -4.87 3.50
CA GLY A 130 -2.11 -5.23 3.69
C GLY A 130 -2.96 -4.12 4.31
N VAL A 131 -4.26 -4.15 4.01
CA VAL A 131 -5.21 -3.30 4.73
C VAL A 131 -5.37 -3.79 6.16
N THR A 132 -5.50 -2.86 7.10
CA THR A 132 -5.47 -3.14 8.54
C THR A 132 -6.39 -4.28 8.96
N TYR A 133 -7.66 -4.27 8.52
CA TYR A 133 -8.61 -5.32 8.90
C TYR A 133 -8.22 -6.70 8.36
N ALA A 134 -7.70 -6.76 7.13
CA ALA A 134 -7.33 -8.04 6.52
C ALA A 134 -6.09 -8.64 7.17
N LEU A 135 -5.12 -7.80 7.54
CA LEU A 135 -3.93 -8.25 8.30
C LEU A 135 -4.32 -8.81 9.67
N ILE A 136 -5.18 -8.10 10.41
CA ILE A 136 -5.66 -8.55 11.72
C ILE A 136 -6.41 -9.87 11.58
N ASP A 137 -7.38 -9.95 10.66
CA ASP A 137 -8.19 -11.16 10.48
C ASP A 137 -7.33 -12.35 10.04
N PHE A 138 -6.39 -12.12 9.12
CA PHE A 138 -5.45 -13.16 8.66
C PHE A 138 -4.58 -13.67 9.81
N LEU A 139 -3.84 -12.79 10.49
CA LEU A 139 -2.90 -13.20 11.54
C LEU A 139 -3.60 -13.86 12.74
N THR A 140 -4.77 -13.35 13.13
CA THR A 140 -5.54 -13.95 14.22
C THR A 140 -6.14 -15.31 13.86
N SER A 141 -6.46 -15.55 12.57
CA SER A 141 -7.04 -16.81 12.12
C SER A 141 -6.03 -17.96 12.10
N PHE A 142 -4.77 -17.68 11.82
CA PHE A 142 -3.73 -18.70 11.69
C PHE A 142 -2.78 -18.76 12.88
N ASP A 143 -2.82 -17.77 13.78
CA ASP A 143 -1.96 -17.68 14.99
C ASP A 143 -0.46 -17.90 14.70
N THR A 144 -0.01 -17.46 13.52
CA THR A 144 1.35 -17.68 13.03
C THR A 144 2.25 -16.52 13.42
N LYS A 145 3.37 -16.83 14.08
CA LYS A 145 4.41 -15.83 14.40
C LYS A 145 5.42 -15.75 13.27
N LEU A 146 5.72 -14.53 12.85
CA LEU A 146 6.60 -14.23 11.73
C LEU A 146 7.76 -13.36 12.21
N HIS A 147 8.99 -13.81 12.01
CA HIS A 147 10.21 -13.13 12.49
C HIS A 147 10.97 -12.42 11.36
N ASN A 148 10.90 -12.96 10.14
CA ASN A 148 11.58 -12.41 8.96
C ASN A 148 10.68 -11.53 8.10
N THR A 149 9.39 -11.46 8.43
CA THR A 149 8.39 -10.67 7.72
C THR A 149 8.23 -9.29 8.36
N THR A 150 8.28 -8.27 7.53
CA THR A 150 7.90 -6.90 7.87
C THR A 150 6.48 -6.66 7.36
N ILE A 151 5.63 -6.06 8.19
CA ILE A 151 4.29 -5.65 7.79
C ILE A 151 4.28 -4.16 7.46
N ILE A 152 3.62 -3.82 6.35
CA ILE A 152 3.25 -2.44 6.02
C ILE A 152 1.73 -2.38 5.93
N GLU A 153 1.11 -1.85 6.99
CA GLU A 153 -0.34 -1.66 7.03
C GLU A 153 -0.71 -0.36 6.33
N THR A 154 -1.75 -0.39 5.51
CA THR A 154 -2.15 0.70 4.62
C THR A 154 -3.43 1.40 5.06
N GLY A 155 -3.79 1.27 6.34
CA GLY A 155 -5.05 1.77 6.87
C GLY A 155 -6.28 1.00 6.38
N GLY A 156 -7.43 1.49 6.77
CA GLY A 156 -8.73 1.00 6.30
C GLY A 156 -9.37 -0.06 7.20
N MET A 157 -10.39 0.37 7.93
CA MET A 157 -11.36 -0.51 8.61
C MET A 157 -12.70 -0.58 7.84
N LYS A 158 -12.88 0.30 6.86
CA LYS A 158 -13.95 0.44 5.84
C LYS A 158 -15.25 -0.32 6.13
N GLY A 159 -15.97 0.10 7.18
CA GLY A 159 -17.35 -0.35 7.46
C GLY A 159 -17.51 -1.83 7.80
N ARG A 160 -16.44 -2.59 7.99
CA ARG A 160 -16.50 -4.01 8.35
C ARG A 160 -16.35 -4.28 9.84
N LYS A 161 -15.75 -3.34 10.62
CA LYS A 161 -15.56 -3.43 12.08
C LYS A 161 -15.58 -2.04 12.68
N GLU A 162 -15.76 -1.97 14.01
CA GLU A 162 -15.53 -0.74 14.76
C GLU A 162 -14.13 -0.19 14.49
N GLU A 163 -14.04 1.11 14.34
CA GLU A 163 -12.75 1.78 14.22
C GLU A 163 -11.95 1.59 15.51
N ILE A 164 -10.81 0.96 15.40
CA ILE A 164 -9.88 0.78 16.51
C ILE A 164 -8.73 1.79 16.39
N THR A 165 -8.17 2.16 17.53
CA THR A 165 -7.04 3.11 17.55
C THR A 165 -5.81 2.50 16.88
N LYS A 166 -4.94 3.35 16.36
CA LYS A 166 -3.64 2.90 15.79
C LYS A 166 -2.84 2.10 16.82
N GLN A 167 -2.86 2.52 18.08
CA GLN A 167 -2.21 1.80 19.16
C GLN A 167 -2.75 0.37 19.31
N ALA A 168 -4.07 0.19 19.29
CA ALA A 168 -4.70 -1.13 19.37
C ALA A 168 -4.33 -2.02 18.18
N VAL A 169 -4.23 -1.45 16.96
CA VAL A 169 -3.74 -2.16 15.77
C VAL A 169 -2.32 -2.70 16.02
N TYR A 170 -1.41 -1.85 16.49
CA TYR A 170 -0.02 -2.25 16.76
C TYR A 170 0.08 -3.29 17.87
N GLU A 171 -0.75 -3.19 18.92
CA GLU A 171 -0.81 -4.19 19.99
C GLU A 171 -1.27 -5.56 19.49
N ILE A 172 -2.25 -5.59 18.56
CA ILE A 172 -2.73 -6.84 17.96
C ILE A 172 -1.67 -7.43 17.05
N LEU A 173 -1.14 -6.66 16.11
CA LEU A 173 -0.12 -7.12 15.17
C LEU A 173 1.18 -7.53 15.87
N GLY A 174 1.55 -6.82 16.95
CA GLY A 174 2.73 -7.10 17.77
C GLY A 174 2.74 -8.45 18.48
N ARG A 175 1.60 -9.15 18.53
CA ARG A 175 1.53 -10.53 19.02
C ARG A 175 2.14 -11.54 18.05
N TYR A 176 2.19 -11.17 16.75
CA TYR A 176 2.61 -12.03 15.65
C TYR A 176 3.89 -11.57 14.97
N ILE A 177 4.16 -10.27 15.00
CA ILE A 177 5.28 -9.62 14.32
C ILE A 177 6.08 -8.80 15.34
N PRO A 178 7.43 -8.82 15.32
CA PRO A 178 8.24 -7.90 16.10
C PRO A 178 7.85 -6.44 15.86
N ALA A 179 7.70 -5.64 16.91
CA ALA A 179 7.17 -4.28 16.84
C ALA A 179 7.96 -3.37 15.87
N GLU A 180 9.27 -3.56 15.82
CA GLU A 180 10.18 -2.83 14.92
C GLU A 180 10.01 -3.19 13.43
N LYS A 181 9.20 -4.20 13.14
CA LYS A 181 8.85 -4.65 11.77
C LYS A 181 7.41 -4.31 11.37
N ILE A 182 6.74 -3.46 12.13
CA ILE A 182 5.39 -3.00 11.82
C ILE A 182 5.47 -1.54 11.38
N TYR A 183 5.10 -1.28 10.14
CA TYR A 183 5.07 0.05 9.52
C TYR A 183 3.66 0.39 9.09
N SER A 184 3.38 1.68 8.98
CA SER A 184 2.16 2.19 8.35
C SER A 184 2.52 2.93 7.07
N GLU A 185 1.82 2.66 6.01
CA GLU A 185 1.88 3.46 4.78
C GLU A 185 0.85 4.59 4.87
N TYR A 186 1.26 5.78 4.45
CA TYR A 186 0.39 6.93 4.27
C TYR A 186 0.47 7.44 2.84
N GLY A 187 -0.65 7.42 2.16
CA GLY A 187 -0.76 7.95 0.81
C GLY A 187 -2.14 8.53 0.52
N MET A 188 -2.17 9.43 -0.42
CA MET A 188 -3.40 10.00 -0.97
C MET A 188 -3.35 9.89 -2.49
N THR A 189 -4.46 9.51 -3.10
CA THR A 189 -4.57 9.39 -4.57
C THR A 189 -4.20 10.69 -5.29
N GLU A 190 -4.49 11.82 -4.65
CA GLU A 190 -4.25 13.16 -5.17
C GLU A 190 -2.79 13.61 -5.08
N LEU A 191 -1.94 12.86 -4.38
CA LEU A 191 -0.51 13.14 -4.26
C LEU A 191 0.29 12.19 -5.14
N LEU A 192 1.43 12.68 -5.65
CA LEU A 192 2.42 11.86 -6.37
C LEU A 192 3.51 11.32 -5.43
N SER A 193 3.13 10.99 -4.19
CA SER A 193 4.04 10.46 -3.19
C SER A 193 3.28 9.61 -2.17
N GLN A 194 3.98 8.66 -1.59
CA GLN A 194 3.54 7.85 -0.46
C GLN A 194 4.67 7.76 0.57
N ALA A 195 4.30 7.69 1.85
CA ALA A 195 5.24 7.67 2.98
C ALA A 195 4.94 6.53 3.96
#